data_69e7ed15d63de1cb4c2a2098c2678bc4
#
_entry.id   69e7ed15d63de1cb4c2a2098c2678bc4
#
_cell.length_a   1.000
_cell.length_b   1.000
_cell.length_c   1.000
_cell.angle_alpha   90.00
_cell.angle_beta   90.00
_cell.angle_gamma   90.00
#
_symmetry.space_group_name_H-M   'P 1'
#
loop_
_entity.id
_entity.type
_entity.pdbx_description
1 polymer ?
#
loop_
_entity_poly.entity_id
_entity_poly.type
_entity_poly.pdbx_seq_one_letter_code
_entity_poly.pdbx_strand_id
1 'polypeptide(L)'
;MKGRNLAEVVMGAVVLAAAALFLGYAILHGGRAPVTAGITLTAAFDRVDGLAQGADVRIGGVKVGSVTGLAIDPQSFQAIATLRVRSDLRLPRDSSAEIQSEGLLGGRYVAIVPGGAEAVLADGGRITETQGSISLESLLGRFIFSVTQMNGGGGGEARR
;
A
#
# COMPACT_ATOMS: atom_id res chain seq x y z
N MET A 1 -34.65 -44.01 23.28
CA MET A 1 -34.29 -42.57 23.25
C MET A 1 -32.80 -42.29 22.89
N LYS A 2 -31.98 -43.30 22.58
CA LYS A 2 -30.54 -43.13 22.21
C LYS A 2 -30.28 -42.82 20.73
N GLY A 3 -31.23 -43.00 19.82
CA GLY A 3 -31.01 -42.76 18.38
C GLY A 3 -31.10 -41.31 17.92
N ARG A 4 -31.79 -40.46 18.65
CA ARG A 4 -31.95 -39.03 18.30
C ARG A 4 -30.65 -38.21 18.53
N ASN A 5 -29.94 -38.56 19.60
CA ASN A 5 -28.68 -37.85 19.92
C ASN A 5 -27.56 -38.17 18.93
N LEU A 6 -27.55 -39.38 18.35
CA LEU A 6 -26.56 -39.76 17.34
C LEU A 6 -26.79 -39.01 16.01
N ALA A 7 -28.04 -38.88 15.60
CA ALA A 7 -28.38 -38.11 14.40
C ALA A 7 -28.04 -36.61 14.54
N GLU A 8 -28.28 -36.02 15.72
CA GLU A 8 -27.92 -34.63 16.02
C GLU A 8 -26.39 -34.42 16.00
N VAL A 9 -25.64 -35.35 16.58
CA VAL A 9 -24.17 -35.30 16.59
C VAL A 9 -23.61 -35.45 15.17
N VAL A 10 -24.15 -36.39 14.38
CA VAL A 10 -23.72 -36.55 12.98
C VAL A 10 -24.04 -35.30 12.15
N MET A 11 -25.25 -34.73 12.31
CA MET A 11 -25.63 -33.51 11.60
C MET A 11 -24.71 -32.32 11.99
N GLY A 12 -24.42 -32.16 13.29
CA GLY A 12 -23.49 -31.17 13.77
C GLY A 12 -22.06 -31.32 13.20
N ALA A 13 -21.59 -32.58 13.14
CA ALA A 13 -20.27 -32.89 12.57
C ALA A 13 -20.22 -32.58 11.06
N VAL A 14 -21.28 -32.90 10.31
CA VAL A 14 -21.38 -32.58 8.88
C VAL A 14 -21.35 -31.04 8.64
N VAL A 15 -22.11 -30.29 9.44
CA VAL A 15 -22.12 -28.81 9.34
C VAL A 15 -20.75 -28.22 9.67
N LEU A 16 -20.09 -28.71 10.72
CA LEU A 16 -18.74 -28.26 11.07
C LEU A 16 -17.71 -28.61 10.00
N ALA A 17 -17.80 -29.82 9.42
CA ALA A 17 -16.92 -30.19 8.30
C ALA A 17 -17.14 -29.30 7.06
N ALA A 18 -18.40 -29.04 6.72
CA ALA A 18 -18.74 -28.13 5.61
C ALA A 18 -18.25 -26.70 5.86
N ALA A 19 -18.41 -26.18 7.08
CA ALA A 19 -17.91 -24.86 7.47
C ALA A 19 -16.38 -24.78 7.42
N ALA A 20 -15.69 -25.83 7.90
CA ALA A 20 -14.22 -25.90 7.84
C ALA A 20 -13.70 -25.98 6.40
N LEU A 21 -14.36 -26.76 5.54
CA LEU A 21 -14.03 -26.83 4.10
C LEU A 21 -14.28 -25.50 3.41
N PHE A 22 -15.41 -24.83 3.69
CA PHE A 22 -15.70 -23.51 3.13
C PHE A 22 -14.72 -22.45 3.60
N LEU A 23 -14.37 -22.45 4.89
CA LEU A 23 -13.37 -21.53 5.45
C LEU A 23 -12.00 -21.76 4.82
N GLY A 24 -11.58 -23.03 4.70
CA GLY A 24 -10.34 -23.40 4.01
C GLY A 24 -10.33 -22.93 2.55
N TYR A 25 -11.43 -23.17 1.83
CA TYR A 25 -11.61 -22.67 0.46
C TYR A 25 -11.56 -21.15 0.39
N ALA A 26 -12.23 -20.45 1.30
CA ALA A 26 -12.24 -18.98 1.35
C ALA A 26 -10.85 -18.39 1.63
N ILE A 27 -10.06 -19.01 2.53
CA ILE A 27 -8.69 -18.59 2.83
C ILE A 27 -7.77 -18.81 1.62
N LEU A 28 -7.90 -19.96 0.95
CA LEU A 28 -7.07 -20.29 -0.21
C LEU A 28 -7.42 -19.45 -1.45
N HIS A 29 -8.68 -19.04 -1.62
CA HIS A 29 -9.16 -18.32 -2.80
C HIS A 29 -9.53 -16.85 -2.52
N GLY A 30 -9.69 -16.45 -1.27
CA GLY A 30 -10.00 -15.06 -0.86
C GLY A 30 -8.78 -14.15 -0.83
N GLY A 31 -7.58 -14.68 -0.95
CA GLY A 31 -6.36 -13.90 -1.12
C GLY A 31 -6.30 -13.35 -2.54
N ARG A 32 -6.11 -12.04 -2.68
CA ARG A 32 -5.67 -11.44 -3.93
C ARG A 32 -4.45 -12.26 -4.39
N ALA A 33 -4.56 -12.93 -5.55
CA ALA A 33 -3.49 -13.80 -6.04
C ALA A 33 -2.16 -13.01 -6.01
N PRO A 34 -1.16 -13.45 -5.25
CA PRO A 34 0.14 -12.80 -5.30
C PRO A 34 0.64 -12.90 -6.74
N VAL A 35 1.23 -11.84 -7.25
CA VAL A 35 1.91 -11.89 -8.53
C VAL A 35 3.07 -12.88 -8.35
N THR A 36 2.80 -14.16 -8.69
CA THR A 36 3.73 -15.28 -8.44
C THR A 36 4.94 -15.22 -9.37
N ALA A 37 4.78 -14.66 -10.57
CA ALA A 37 5.85 -14.43 -11.53
C ALA A 37 6.06 -12.92 -11.66
N GLY A 38 7.13 -12.38 -11.10
CA GLY A 38 7.43 -10.94 -11.15
C GLY A 38 8.84 -10.63 -10.70
N ILE A 39 9.32 -9.46 -11.08
CA ILE A 39 10.57 -8.89 -10.58
C ILE A 39 10.34 -8.25 -9.23
N THR A 40 11.33 -8.35 -8.37
CA THR A 40 11.36 -7.68 -7.06
C THR A 40 12.09 -6.36 -7.21
N LEU A 41 11.47 -5.27 -6.81
CA LEU A 41 12.06 -3.95 -6.81
C LEU A 41 12.06 -3.41 -5.38
N THR A 42 12.98 -2.50 -5.09
CA THR A 42 13.02 -1.79 -3.81
C THR A 42 12.86 -0.29 -4.05
N ALA A 43 12.18 0.38 -3.15
CA ALA A 43 12.02 1.83 -3.16
C ALA A 43 12.15 2.37 -1.73
N ALA A 44 12.94 3.43 -1.54
CA ALA A 44 13.13 4.05 -0.25
C ALA A 44 12.27 5.31 -0.16
N PHE A 45 11.47 5.44 0.88
CA PHE A 45 10.58 6.56 1.13
C PHE A 45 10.89 7.22 2.47
N ASP A 46 10.77 8.52 2.53
CA ASP A 46 10.88 9.25 3.80
C ASP A 46 9.69 8.96 4.72
N ARG A 47 8.52 8.70 4.14
CA ARG A 47 7.28 8.40 4.87
C ARG A 47 6.39 7.44 4.09
N VAL A 48 5.86 6.43 4.80
CA VAL A 48 4.98 5.40 4.24
C VAL A 48 3.65 5.30 4.99
N ASP A 49 3.21 6.39 5.63
CA ASP A 49 2.02 6.39 6.49
C ASP A 49 0.81 5.78 5.77
N GLY A 50 0.22 4.75 6.35
CA GLY A 50 -0.94 4.06 5.83
C GLY A 50 -0.66 3.07 4.68
N LEU A 51 0.59 2.92 4.21
CA LEU A 51 0.98 1.86 3.29
C LEU A 51 1.14 0.55 4.07
N ALA A 52 0.49 -0.50 3.62
CA ALA A 52 0.55 -1.82 4.25
C ALA A 52 1.17 -2.85 3.31
N GLN A 53 1.71 -3.92 3.89
CA GLN A 53 2.04 -5.12 3.12
C GLN A 53 0.78 -5.67 2.44
N GLY A 54 0.87 -6.07 1.18
CA GLY A 54 -0.28 -6.44 0.35
C GLY A 54 -0.93 -5.27 -0.38
N ALA A 55 -0.53 -4.02 -0.12
CA ALA A 55 -1.02 -2.86 -0.88
C ALA A 55 -0.69 -3.01 -2.37
N ASP A 56 -1.52 -2.43 -3.21
CA ASP A 56 -1.37 -2.51 -4.65
C ASP A 56 -0.15 -1.70 -5.13
N VAL A 57 0.50 -2.19 -6.18
CA VAL A 57 1.41 -1.41 -7.03
C VAL A 57 0.70 -1.17 -8.35
N ARG A 58 0.59 0.10 -8.78
CA ARG A 58 -0.19 0.49 -9.96
C ARG A 58 0.65 1.34 -10.92
N ILE A 59 0.35 1.21 -12.21
CA ILE A 59 0.84 2.08 -13.28
C ILE A 59 -0.37 2.60 -14.04
N GLY A 60 -0.52 3.91 -14.16
CA GLY A 60 -1.69 4.51 -14.81
C GLY A 60 -3.03 4.08 -14.18
N GLY A 61 -3.05 3.80 -12.86
CA GLY A 61 -4.23 3.31 -12.14
C GLY A 61 -4.46 1.79 -12.24
N VAL A 62 -3.76 1.08 -13.12
CA VAL A 62 -3.91 -0.37 -13.32
C VAL A 62 -2.98 -1.12 -12.36
N LYS A 63 -3.50 -2.13 -11.67
CA LYS A 63 -2.72 -2.98 -10.78
C LYS A 63 -1.72 -3.82 -11.57
N VAL A 64 -0.45 -3.67 -11.26
CA VAL A 64 0.68 -4.39 -11.88
C VAL A 64 1.49 -5.21 -10.89
N GLY A 65 1.21 -5.05 -9.61
CA GLY A 65 1.96 -5.71 -8.56
C GLY A 65 1.41 -5.50 -7.16
N SER A 66 2.23 -5.79 -6.17
CA SER A 66 1.91 -5.59 -4.76
C SER A 66 3.16 -5.31 -3.91
N VAL A 67 2.96 -4.65 -2.79
CA VAL A 67 3.97 -4.46 -1.75
C VAL A 67 4.14 -5.78 -0.99
N THR A 68 5.34 -6.34 -1.00
CA THR A 68 5.63 -7.63 -0.34
C THR A 68 6.31 -7.48 1.01
N GLY A 69 6.90 -6.32 1.29
CA GLY A 69 7.58 -6.06 2.55
C GLY A 69 7.78 -4.57 2.81
N LEU A 70 7.86 -4.21 4.09
CA LEU A 70 8.22 -2.89 4.58
C LEU A 70 9.27 -3.07 5.68
N ALA A 71 10.35 -2.32 5.60
CA ALA A 71 11.43 -2.33 6.58
C ALA A 71 11.96 -0.91 6.79
N ILE A 72 12.64 -0.67 7.89
CA ILE A 72 13.38 0.58 8.12
C ILE A 72 14.87 0.32 7.86
N ASP A 73 15.49 1.17 7.08
CA ASP A 73 16.94 1.21 6.94
C ASP A 73 17.55 1.82 8.23
N PRO A 74 18.37 1.08 8.97
CA PRO A 74 18.90 1.56 10.24
C PRO A 74 19.92 2.71 10.10
N GLN A 75 20.45 2.95 8.91
CA GLN A 75 21.43 4.02 8.66
C GLN A 75 20.75 5.32 8.21
N SER A 76 19.85 5.24 7.25
CA SER A 76 19.15 6.40 6.68
C SER A 76 17.83 6.71 7.37
N PHE A 77 17.29 5.77 8.17
CA PHE A 77 15.95 5.81 8.77
C PHE A 77 14.81 5.95 7.75
N GLN A 78 15.10 5.67 6.48
CA GLN A 78 14.08 5.63 5.43
C GLN A 78 13.31 4.31 5.48
N ALA A 79 12.05 4.37 5.10
CA ALA A 79 11.24 3.17 4.93
C ALA A 79 11.53 2.54 3.56
N ILE A 80 12.02 1.32 3.58
CA ILE A 80 12.29 0.52 2.38
C ILE A 80 11.05 -0.33 2.08
N ALA A 81 10.39 -0.04 0.99
CA ALA A 81 9.31 -0.88 0.46
C ALA A 81 9.86 -1.87 -0.56
N THR A 82 9.55 -3.14 -0.37
CA THR A 82 9.79 -4.19 -1.34
C THR A 82 8.55 -4.39 -2.18
N LEU A 83 8.68 -4.24 -3.49
CA LEU A 83 7.61 -4.28 -4.45
C LEU A 83 7.79 -5.51 -5.34
N ARG A 84 6.71 -6.25 -5.58
CA ARG A 84 6.69 -7.31 -6.58
C ARG A 84 5.85 -6.86 -7.76
N VAL A 85 6.48 -6.75 -8.93
CA VAL A 85 5.87 -6.21 -10.15
C VAL A 85 5.94 -7.26 -11.24
N ARG A 86 4.92 -7.34 -12.11
CA ARG A 86 4.87 -8.27 -13.24
C ARG A 86 6.13 -8.18 -14.10
N SER A 87 6.69 -9.34 -14.46
CA SER A 87 7.93 -9.45 -15.23
C SER A 87 7.79 -9.11 -16.72
N ASP A 88 6.56 -9.06 -17.25
CA ASP A 88 6.28 -8.66 -18.64
C ASP A 88 6.39 -7.14 -18.86
N LEU A 89 6.47 -6.37 -17.77
CA LEU A 89 6.64 -4.92 -17.83
C LEU A 89 8.11 -4.53 -17.80
N ARG A 90 8.54 -3.83 -18.84
CA ARG A 90 9.87 -3.23 -18.92
C ARG A 90 9.84 -1.85 -18.30
N LEU A 91 10.19 -1.75 -17.02
CA LEU A 91 10.23 -0.48 -16.31
C LEU A 91 11.55 0.24 -16.58
N PRO A 92 11.52 1.47 -17.15
CA PRO A 92 12.71 2.28 -17.31
C PRO A 92 13.42 2.52 -15.98
N ARG A 93 14.74 2.64 -16.00
CA ARG A 93 15.56 2.80 -14.80
C ARG A 93 15.29 4.13 -14.06
N ASP A 94 14.84 5.14 -14.79
CA ASP A 94 14.45 6.47 -14.29
C ASP A 94 12.96 6.55 -13.91
N SER A 95 12.28 5.40 -13.73
CA SER A 95 10.93 5.37 -13.20
C SER A 95 10.89 5.87 -11.76
N SER A 96 9.82 6.58 -11.39
CA SER A 96 9.58 7.02 -10.03
C SER A 96 8.50 6.17 -9.34
N ALA A 97 8.52 6.17 -8.01
CA ALA A 97 7.51 5.54 -7.18
C ALA A 97 6.91 6.56 -6.20
N GLU A 98 5.59 6.63 -6.15
CA GLU A 98 4.85 7.57 -5.32
C GLU A 98 3.83 6.83 -4.45
N ILE A 99 3.69 7.23 -3.19
CA ILE A 99 2.64 6.70 -2.32
C ILE A 99 1.40 7.57 -2.44
N GLN A 100 0.35 7.02 -3.03
CA GLN A 100 -0.92 7.71 -3.28
C GLN A 100 -2.05 7.10 -2.46
N SER A 101 -3.08 7.91 -2.14
CA SER A 101 -4.29 7.47 -1.44
C SER A 101 -5.35 7.00 -2.43
N GLU A 102 -6.05 5.93 -2.08
CA GLU A 102 -7.23 5.47 -2.82
C GLU A 102 -8.47 6.25 -2.34
N GLY A 103 -8.61 7.48 -2.85
CA GLY A 103 -9.65 8.39 -2.39
C GLY A 103 -9.36 9.02 -1.01
N LEU A 104 -10.43 9.55 -0.37
CA LEU A 104 -10.30 10.26 0.92
C LEU A 104 -10.20 9.33 2.12
N LEU A 105 -10.86 8.18 2.09
CA LEU A 105 -10.96 7.22 3.19
C LEU A 105 -10.41 5.82 2.83
N GLY A 106 -9.83 5.68 1.65
CA GLY A 106 -9.27 4.43 1.18
C GLY A 106 -7.86 4.15 1.73
N GLY A 107 -7.35 2.97 1.40
CA GLY A 107 -5.97 2.58 1.66
C GLY A 107 -4.98 3.38 0.83
N ARG A 108 -3.71 3.07 1.03
CA ARG A 108 -2.63 3.61 0.20
C ARG A 108 -2.09 2.54 -0.74
N TYR A 109 -1.59 2.98 -1.87
CA TYR A 109 -0.95 2.14 -2.88
C TYR A 109 0.31 2.81 -3.41
N VAL A 110 1.17 2.06 -4.05
CA VAL A 110 2.35 2.59 -4.73
C VAL A 110 2.01 2.81 -6.19
N ALA A 111 2.06 4.05 -6.65
CA ALA A 111 1.98 4.40 -8.06
C ALA A 111 3.40 4.43 -8.63
N ILE A 112 3.66 3.70 -9.70
CA ILE A 112 4.89 3.78 -10.48
C ILE A 112 4.59 4.64 -11.70
N VAL A 113 5.43 5.65 -11.91
CA VAL A 113 5.42 6.49 -13.10
C VAL A 113 6.65 6.11 -13.94
N PRO A 114 6.45 5.46 -15.09
CA PRO A 114 7.55 5.08 -15.96
C PRO A 114 8.28 6.31 -16.50
N GLY A 115 9.60 6.26 -16.52
CA GLY A 115 10.45 7.29 -17.12
C GLY A 115 10.65 7.07 -18.63
N GLY A 116 11.69 7.69 -19.19
CA GLY A 116 12.03 7.63 -20.62
C GLY A 116 13.36 6.97 -20.91
N ALA A 117 14.07 6.42 -19.95
CA ALA A 117 15.36 5.79 -20.15
C ALA A 117 15.23 4.48 -20.96
N GLU A 118 16.17 4.24 -21.88
CA GLU A 118 16.24 2.95 -22.60
C GLU A 118 16.62 1.79 -21.66
N ALA A 119 17.44 2.07 -20.65
CA ALA A 119 17.84 1.08 -19.65
C ALA A 119 16.65 0.72 -18.76
N VAL A 120 16.44 -0.58 -18.52
CA VAL A 120 15.35 -1.10 -17.70
C VAL A 120 15.83 -1.55 -16.32
N LEU A 121 14.92 -1.55 -15.35
CA LEU A 121 15.15 -2.10 -14.02
C LEU A 121 15.19 -3.64 -14.12
N ALA A 122 16.25 -4.22 -13.57
CA ALA A 122 16.39 -5.67 -13.43
C ALA A 122 15.73 -6.15 -12.11
N ASP A 123 15.59 -7.46 -11.97
CA ASP A 123 15.19 -8.06 -10.69
C ASP A 123 16.20 -7.69 -9.60
N GLY A 124 15.70 -7.33 -8.41
CA GLY A 124 16.50 -6.74 -7.33
C GLY A 124 16.82 -5.25 -7.51
N GLY A 125 16.34 -4.62 -8.58
CA GLY A 125 16.60 -3.21 -8.87
C GLY A 125 16.00 -2.26 -7.82
N ARG A 126 16.55 -1.04 -7.77
CA ARG A 126 16.08 0.02 -6.87
C ARG A 126 15.52 1.19 -7.66
N ILE A 127 14.33 1.63 -7.28
CA ILE A 127 13.75 2.90 -7.74
C ILE A 127 14.34 4.00 -6.87
N THR A 128 15.02 4.95 -7.49
CA THR A 128 15.73 6.04 -6.79
C THR A 128 14.85 7.27 -6.59
N GLU A 129 13.98 7.54 -7.55
CA GLU A 129 13.06 8.67 -7.49
C GLU A 129 11.79 8.25 -6.74
N THR A 130 11.61 8.79 -5.53
CA THR A 130 10.48 8.40 -4.67
C THR A 130 9.78 9.61 -4.08
N GLN A 131 8.47 9.52 -3.95
CA GLN A 131 7.65 10.50 -3.23
C GLN A 131 6.88 9.79 -2.12
N GLY A 132 7.16 10.17 -0.88
CA GLY A 132 6.49 9.62 0.29
C GLY A 132 5.03 10.04 0.40
N SER A 133 4.35 9.48 1.39
CA SER A 133 2.93 9.75 1.63
C SER A 133 2.70 11.20 2.05
N ILE A 134 1.72 11.85 1.44
CA ILE A 134 1.24 13.18 1.85
C ILE A 134 -0.08 12.97 2.61
N SER A 135 -0.16 13.48 3.85
CA SER A 135 -1.41 13.46 4.62
C SER A 135 -2.19 14.76 4.42
N LEU A 136 -3.50 14.63 4.16
CA LEU A 136 -4.40 15.78 4.02
C LEU A 136 -4.46 16.60 5.32
N GLU A 137 -4.37 15.92 6.47
CA GLU A 137 -4.37 16.55 7.80
C GLU A 137 -3.19 17.53 7.96
N SER A 138 -2.01 17.15 7.46
CA SER A 138 -0.82 18.01 7.53
C SER A 138 -0.93 19.21 6.59
N LEU A 139 -1.55 19.04 5.42
CA LEU A 139 -1.82 20.13 4.48
C LEU A 139 -2.86 21.10 5.06
N LEU A 140 -3.95 20.58 5.64
CA LEU A 140 -4.97 21.39 6.28
C LEU A 140 -4.42 22.15 7.48
N GLY A 141 -3.61 21.50 8.32
CA GLY A 141 -2.93 22.13 9.44
C GLY A 141 -2.04 23.31 9.01
N ARG A 142 -1.24 23.14 7.94
CA ARG A 142 -0.42 24.21 7.37
C ARG A 142 -1.27 25.34 6.79
N PHE A 143 -2.36 25.02 6.13
CA PHE A 143 -3.28 26.02 5.58
C PHE A 143 -3.92 26.86 6.68
N ILE A 144 -4.49 26.21 7.71
CA ILE A 144 -5.10 26.92 8.85
C ILE A 144 -4.07 27.84 9.55
N PHE A 145 -2.84 27.33 9.76
CA PHE A 145 -1.79 28.12 10.39
C PHE A 145 -1.38 29.33 9.53
N SER A 146 -1.29 29.18 8.21
CA SER A 146 -0.96 30.27 7.31
C SER A 146 -2.04 31.35 7.28
N VAL A 147 -3.33 30.97 7.28
CA VAL A 147 -4.45 31.93 7.32
C VAL A 147 -4.48 32.67 8.65
N THR A 148 -4.18 31.99 9.76
CA THR A 148 -4.16 32.61 11.11
C THR A 148 -3.02 33.63 11.21
N GLN A 149 -1.85 33.34 10.66
CA GLN A 149 -0.72 34.30 10.62
C GLN A 149 -1.03 35.54 9.76
N MET A 150 -1.68 35.37 8.62
CA MET A 150 -2.08 36.49 7.76
C MET A 150 -3.09 37.40 8.44
N ASN A 151 -3.98 36.84 9.26
CA ASN A 151 -5.02 37.61 9.97
C ASN A 151 -4.53 38.21 11.31
N GLY A 152 -3.47 37.66 11.92
CA GLY A 152 -2.87 38.13 13.16
C GLY A 152 -1.85 39.28 12.97
N GLY A 153 -1.37 39.52 11.75
CA GLY A 153 -0.41 40.58 11.43
C GLY A 153 -1.00 41.98 11.21
N GLY A 154 -2.33 42.14 11.26
CA GLY A 154 -3.04 43.40 10.98
C GLY A 154 -3.47 44.22 12.19
N GLY A 155 -3.10 43.85 13.43
CA GLY A 155 -3.64 44.48 14.66
C GLY A 155 -2.66 45.27 15.51
N GLY A 156 -1.57 45.77 14.99
CA GLY A 156 -0.50 46.36 15.80
C GLY A 156 -0.01 47.75 15.44
N GLU A 157 -0.81 48.61 14.79
CA GLU A 157 -0.35 50.00 14.58
C GLU A 157 -1.49 51.00 14.46
N ALA A 158 -2.14 51.32 15.59
CA ALA A 158 -2.92 52.53 15.75
C ALA A 158 -3.09 52.86 17.22
N ARG A 159 -2.04 53.40 17.86
CA ARG A 159 -2.17 54.28 19.04
C ARG A 159 -0.84 54.99 19.31
N ARG A 160 -0.66 56.15 18.70
CA ARG A 160 -0.05 57.33 19.34
C ARG A 160 -0.67 58.58 18.72
#